data_8aa0e7137e0c526f1eb15e675ff4a979
#
_entry.id   8aa0e7137e0c526f1eb15e675ff4a979
#
_cell.length_a   1.000
_cell.length_b   1.000
_cell.length_c   1.000
_cell.angle_alpha   90.00
_cell.angle_beta   90.00
_cell.angle_gamma   90.00
#
_symmetry.space_group_name_H-M   'P 1'
#
loop_
_entity.id
_entity.type
_entity.pdbx_description
1 polymer ?
#
loop_
_entity_poly.entity_id
_entity_poly.type
_entity_poly.pdbx_seq_one_letter_code
_entity_poly.pdbx_strand_id
1 'polypeptide(L)'
;MVVFPLRLRVLRKDEGESRLGLAVGRKVGGAVVRNRWKRAIREAFRLHRHRLKEPYDMVVSVCREARPDRPEGVERAFLEAIRELNGADENTAETNSTD
;
A
#
# COMPACT_ATOMS: atom_id res chain seq x y z
N MET A 1 1.36 -6.05 6.47
CA MET A 1 0.06 -5.34 6.58
C MET A 1 -0.87 -5.79 5.48
N VAL A 2 -2.11 -6.05 5.84
CA VAL A 2 -3.12 -6.44 4.86
C VAL A 2 -4.26 -5.43 4.92
N VAL A 3 -4.51 -4.76 3.80
CA VAL A 3 -5.66 -3.88 3.63
C VAL A 3 -6.32 -4.32 2.34
N PHE A 4 -7.33 -5.18 2.45
CA PHE A 4 -7.95 -5.78 1.28
C PHE A 4 -8.32 -4.73 0.23
N PRO A 5 -8.02 -4.92 -1.04
CA PRO A 5 -7.51 -6.15 -1.66
C PRO A 5 -5.99 -6.25 -1.73
N LEU A 6 -5.25 -5.47 -0.98
CA LEU A 6 -3.80 -5.39 -1.06
C LEU A 6 -3.12 -6.04 0.13
N ARG A 7 -1.93 -6.57 -0.12
CA ARG A 7 -0.97 -6.94 0.90
C ARG A 7 0.25 -6.06 0.72
N LEU A 8 0.73 -5.47 1.80
CA LEU A 8 1.87 -4.58 1.74
C LEU A 8 2.95 -5.06 2.69
N ARG A 9 4.17 -5.12 2.18
CA ARG A 9 5.36 -5.31 3.00
C ARG A 9 6.06 -3.98 3.02
N VAL A 10 6.25 -3.43 4.20
CA VAL A 10 6.78 -2.07 4.33
C VAL A 10 8.01 -2.08 5.20
N LEU A 11 8.97 -1.26 4.83
CA LEU A 11 10.19 -1.06 5.57
C LEU A 11 10.42 0.44 5.71
N ARG A 12 10.41 0.92 6.93
CA ARG A 12 10.67 2.32 7.19
C ARG A 12 12.14 2.64 6.93
N LYS A 13 12.37 3.80 6.34
CA LYS A 13 13.72 4.26 6.02
C LYS A 13 14.05 5.48 6.86
N ASP A 14 15.35 5.69 7.06
CA ASP A 14 15.81 6.86 7.80
C ASP A 14 15.79 8.11 6.92
N GLU A 15 16.01 7.93 5.64
CA GLU A 15 16.06 9.06 4.71
C GLU A 15 15.73 8.61 3.30
N GLY A 16 15.60 9.57 2.40
CA GLY A 16 15.30 9.29 1.02
C GLY A 16 13.82 9.30 0.74
N GLU A 17 13.48 8.93 -0.47
CA GLU A 17 12.08 8.90 -0.91
C GLU A 17 11.49 7.52 -0.74
N SER A 18 10.17 7.50 -0.55
CA SER A 18 9.44 6.24 -0.56
C SER A 18 9.51 5.61 -1.94
N ARG A 19 9.68 4.30 -1.96
CA ARG A 19 9.76 3.54 -3.20
C ARG A 19 8.73 2.43 -3.21
N LEU A 20 8.26 2.10 -4.41
CA LEU A 20 7.23 1.09 -4.61
C LEU A 20 7.78 -0.06 -5.43
N GLY A 21 7.62 -1.26 -4.92
CA GLY A 21 7.80 -2.49 -5.67
C GLY A 21 6.46 -3.19 -5.84
N LEU A 22 6.31 -3.92 -6.92
CA LEU A 22 5.08 -4.65 -7.22
C LEU A 22 5.36 -6.14 -7.30
N ALA A 23 4.50 -6.91 -6.64
CA ALA A 23 4.59 -8.37 -6.67
C ALA A 23 3.23 -8.94 -7.07
N VAL A 24 2.84 -8.68 -8.32
CA VAL A 24 1.57 -9.16 -8.87
C VAL A 24 1.87 -10.36 -9.77
N GLY A 25 1.70 -11.54 -9.21
CA GLY A 25 2.09 -12.78 -9.87
C GLY A 25 1.00 -13.39 -10.74
N ARG A 26 1.36 -14.50 -11.36
CA ARG A 26 0.47 -15.20 -12.31
C ARG A 26 -0.83 -15.68 -11.70
N LYS A 27 -0.84 -15.91 -10.40
CA LYS A 27 -2.05 -16.37 -9.71
C LYS A 27 -3.16 -15.33 -9.73
N VAL A 28 -2.82 -14.07 -9.92
CA VAL A 28 -3.81 -13.01 -10.02
C VAL A 28 -4.55 -13.10 -11.34
N GLY A 29 -3.85 -13.49 -12.40
CA GLY A 29 -4.46 -13.60 -13.70
C GLY A 29 -3.45 -13.48 -14.83
N GLY A 30 -3.93 -13.37 -16.04
CA GLY A 30 -3.07 -13.18 -17.20
C GLY A 30 -2.48 -11.79 -17.27
N ALA A 31 -1.71 -11.54 -18.33
CA ALA A 31 -0.96 -10.29 -18.45
C ALA A 31 -1.83 -9.05 -18.40
N VAL A 32 -2.99 -9.09 -19.05
CA VAL A 32 -3.89 -7.94 -19.07
C VAL A 32 -4.40 -7.61 -17.67
N VAL A 33 -4.81 -8.65 -16.95
CA VAL A 33 -5.33 -8.50 -15.58
C VAL A 33 -4.23 -8.00 -14.66
N ARG A 34 -3.05 -8.61 -14.74
CA ARG A 34 -1.93 -8.19 -13.90
C ARG A 34 -1.54 -6.74 -14.16
N ASN A 35 -1.56 -6.32 -15.42
CA ASN A 35 -1.23 -4.95 -15.76
C ASN A 35 -2.23 -3.96 -15.21
N ARG A 36 -3.51 -4.32 -15.17
CA ARG A 36 -4.54 -3.48 -14.56
C ARG A 36 -4.26 -3.24 -13.07
N TRP A 37 -3.92 -4.32 -12.36
CA TRP A 37 -3.58 -4.20 -10.94
C TRP A 37 -2.34 -3.34 -10.73
N LYS A 38 -1.30 -3.61 -11.52
CA LYS A 38 -0.06 -2.85 -11.41
C LYS A 38 -0.29 -1.37 -11.66
N ARG A 39 -1.08 -1.06 -12.68
CA ARG A 39 -1.39 0.34 -13.01
C ARG A 39 -2.16 1.01 -11.89
N ALA A 40 -3.15 0.33 -11.34
CA ALA A 40 -3.95 0.89 -10.25
C ALA A 40 -3.09 1.16 -9.02
N ILE A 41 -2.21 0.23 -8.69
CA ILE A 41 -1.32 0.39 -7.54
C ILE A 41 -0.33 1.52 -7.76
N ARG A 42 0.29 1.59 -8.94
CA ARG A 42 1.22 2.67 -9.26
C ARG A 42 0.54 4.03 -9.20
N GLU A 43 -0.67 4.11 -9.72
CA GLU A 43 -1.42 5.36 -9.71
C GLU A 43 -1.76 5.80 -8.29
N ALA A 44 -2.19 4.87 -7.45
CA ALA A 44 -2.47 5.16 -6.06
C ALA A 44 -1.22 5.66 -5.34
N PHE A 45 -0.09 5.01 -5.59
CA PHE A 45 1.18 5.42 -4.98
C PHE A 45 1.57 6.82 -5.45
N ARG A 46 1.51 7.05 -6.76
CA ARG A 46 1.88 8.35 -7.33
C ARG A 46 1.04 9.48 -6.75
N LEU A 47 -0.25 9.24 -6.61
CA LEU A 47 -1.17 10.28 -6.15
C LEU A 47 -1.05 10.56 -4.65
N HIS A 48 -0.70 9.55 -3.86
CA HIS A 48 -0.84 9.65 -2.41
C HIS A 48 0.44 9.49 -1.61
N ARG A 49 1.57 9.19 -2.27
CA ARG A 49 2.83 8.97 -1.52
C ARG A 49 3.24 10.15 -0.66
N HIS A 50 2.87 11.35 -1.08
CA HIS A 50 3.23 12.56 -0.34
C HIS A 50 2.54 12.65 1.02
N ARG A 51 1.52 11.83 1.24
CA ARG A 51 0.80 11.80 2.53
C ARG A 51 1.55 10.99 3.59
N LEU A 52 2.55 10.21 3.17
CA LEU A 52 3.39 9.47 4.11
C LEU A 52 4.24 10.46 4.89
N LYS A 53 4.22 10.35 6.22
CA LYS A 53 5.01 11.23 7.09
C LYS A 53 6.46 10.82 7.13
N GLU A 54 6.72 9.53 6.94
CA GLU A 54 8.08 9.00 6.91
C GLU A 54 8.29 8.27 5.59
N PRO A 55 9.54 8.13 5.13
CA PRO A 55 9.78 7.38 3.92
C PRO A 55 9.73 5.88 4.16
N TYR A 56 9.15 5.17 3.23
CA TYR A 56 9.02 3.72 3.28
C TYR A 56 9.40 3.09 1.94
N ASP A 57 10.06 1.95 2.01
CA ASP A 57 10.11 1.04 0.87
C ASP A 57 8.95 0.07 1.06
N MET A 58 8.14 -0.08 0.04
CA MET A 58 7.00 -0.97 0.14
C MET A 58 6.88 -1.86 -1.08
N VAL A 59 6.53 -3.11 -0.83
CA VAL A 59 6.21 -4.06 -1.89
C VAL A 59 4.74 -4.41 -1.74
N VAL A 60 3.99 -4.17 -2.81
CA VAL A 60 2.55 -4.37 -2.79
C VAL A 60 2.18 -5.57 -3.66
N SER A 61 1.40 -6.45 -3.09
CA SER A 61 0.84 -7.59 -3.78
C SER A 61 -0.68 -7.60 -3.62
N VAL A 62 -1.34 -8.51 -4.32
CA VAL A 62 -2.80 -8.60 -4.30
C VAL A 62 -3.19 -9.81 -3.47
N CYS A 63 -4.19 -9.63 -2.61
CA CYS A 63 -4.70 -10.72 -1.78
C CYS A 63 -5.26 -11.83 -2.66
N ARG A 64 -5.07 -13.06 -2.21
CA ARG A 64 -5.55 -14.24 -2.92
C ARG A 64 -7.05 -14.20 -3.15
N GLU A 65 -7.78 -13.63 -2.21
CA GLU A 65 -9.25 -13.55 -2.23
C GLU A 65 -9.78 -12.42 -3.10
N ALA A 66 -8.91 -11.58 -3.62
CA ALA A 66 -9.33 -10.47 -4.46
C ALA A 66 -9.85 -10.99 -5.81
N ARG A 67 -10.81 -10.26 -6.37
CA ARG A 67 -11.30 -10.57 -7.71
C ARG A 67 -10.27 -10.13 -8.73
N PRO A 68 -9.71 -11.07 -9.49
CA PRO A 68 -8.58 -10.71 -10.34
C PRO A 68 -8.90 -9.72 -11.45
N ASP A 69 -10.13 -9.74 -11.95
CA ASP A 69 -10.53 -8.89 -13.06
C ASP A 69 -10.91 -7.47 -12.65
N ARG A 70 -10.94 -7.19 -11.34
CA ARG A 70 -11.44 -5.90 -10.86
C ARG A 70 -10.52 -5.33 -9.78
N PRO A 71 -9.64 -4.41 -10.16
CA PRO A 71 -8.78 -3.73 -9.17
C PRO A 71 -9.53 -2.60 -8.44
N GLU A 72 -10.75 -2.86 -8.05
CA GLU A 72 -11.53 -1.90 -7.27
C GLU A 72 -11.01 -1.84 -5.85
N GLY A 73 -11.13 -0.68 -5.25
CA GLY A 73 -10.74 -0.49 -3.87
C GLY A 73 -9.25 -0.34 -3.65
N VAL A 74 -8.45 -0.32 -4.72
CA VAL A 74 -7.00 -0.17 -4.59
C VAL A 74 -6.64 1.17 -3.97
N GLU A 75 -7.22 2.24 -4.48
CA GLU A 75 -6.92 3.58 -3.97
C GLU A 75 -7.33 3.71 -2.51
N ARG A 76 -8.53 3.25 -2.19
CA ARG A 76 -9.02 3.29 -0.81
C ARG A 76 -8.14 2.48 0.12
N ALA A 77 -7.76 1.29 -0.32
CA ALA A 77 -6.89 0.44 0.49
C ALA A 77 -5.53 1.09 0.71
N PHE A 78 -5.01 1.73 -0.32
CA PHE A 78 -3.73 2.41 -0.23
C PHE A 78 -3.78 3.58 0.75
N LEU A 79 -4.84 4.37 0.68
CA LEU A 79 -5.04 5.48 1.61
C LEU A 79 -5.16 4.99 3.04
N GLU A 80 -5.87 3.89 3.23
CA GLU A 80 -5.99 3.31 4.55
C GLU A 80 -4.66 2.80 5.08
N ALA A 81 -3.85 2.19 4.21
CA ALA A 81 -2.52 1.76 4.59
C ALA A 81 -1.65 2.93 5.00
N ILE A 82 -1.70 4.03 4.25
CA ILE A 82 -0.96 5.24 4.59
C ILE A 82 -1.42 5.76 5.96
N ARG A 83 -2.71 5.80 6.18
CA ARG A 83 -3.24 6.26 7.47
C ARG A 83 -2.71 5.39 8.60
N GLU A 84 -2.68 4.08 8.40
CA GLU A 84 -2.18 3.17 9.41
C GLU A 84 -0.69 3.38 9.68
N LEU A 85 0.10 3.56 8.64
CA LEU A 85 1.52 3.81 8.80
C LEU A 85 1.78 5.13 9.52
N ASN A 86 1.04 6.17 9.17
CA ASN A 86 1.14 7.46 9.84
C ASN A 86 0.63 7.36 11.27
N GLY A 87 -0.45 6.63 11.47
CA GLY A 87 -1.07 6.44 12.77
C GLY A 87 -0.22 5.66 13.73
N ALA A 88 0.60 4.75 13.22
CA ALA A 88 1.51 4.00 14.08
C ALA A 88 2.48 4.93 14.80
N ASP A 89 2.99 5.94 14.07
CA ASP A 89 3.86 6.95 14.67
C ASP A 89 3.05 7.87 15.57
N GLU A 90 1.87 8.24 15.14
CA GLU A 90 0.97 9.09 15.91
C GLU A 90 0.46 8.39 17.17
N ASN A 91 0.20 7.09 17.07
CA ASN A 91 -0.27 6.33 18.23
C ASN A 91 0.75 6.32 19.34
N THR A 92 2.02 6.32 19.01
CA THR A 92 3.05 6.41 20.02
C THR A 92 2.95 7.73 20.75
N ALA A 93 2.74 8.81 20.02
CA ALA A 93 2.57 10.14 20.61
C ALA A 93 1.24 10.26 21.32
N GLU A 94 0.19 9.73 20.74
CA GLU A 94 -1.16 9.78 21.33
C GLU A 94 -1.25 9.01 22.64
N THR A 95 -0.62 7.85 22.67
CA THR A 95 -0.61 7.06 23.89
C THR A 95 -0.04 7.88 25.04
N ASN A 96 0.96 8.66 24.73
CA ASN A 96 1.58 9.54 25.72
C ASN A 96 0.68 10.69 26.10
N SER A 97 -0.13 11.16 25.17
CA SER A 97 -0.97 12.32 25.42
C SER A 97 -2.31 11.98 26.06
N THR A 98 -2.80 10.79 25.83
CA THR A 98 -4.08 10.38 26.40
C THR A 98 -3.98 9.97 27.86
N ASP A 99 -2.83 9.61 28.23
CA ASP A 99 -2.59 9.21 29.62
C ASP A 99 -2.29 10.40 30.50
#